data_cc0d03f6f2375c071b36c4f1ec126c6d
#
_entry.id   cc0d03f6f2375c071b36c4f1ec126c6d
#
_cell.length_a   1.000
_cell.length_b   1.000
_cell.length_c   1.000
_cell.angle_alpha   90.00
_cell.angle_beta   90.00
_cell.angle_gamma   90.00
#
_symmetry.space_group_name_H-M   'P 1'
#
loop_
_entity.id
_entity.type
_entity.pdbx_description
1 polymer ?
#
loop_
_entity_poly.entity_id
_entity_poly.type
_entity_poly.pdbx_seq_one_letter_code
_entity_poly.pdbx_strand_id
1 'polypeptide(L)'
;VLLPGLGRLGLALPLGGTTLFLRREAIEAVGGWDAHNVTEDADLGIRLARQGYATEMVAIATQEEANCRPWPWVRQRSRWLKGYAITWAVHMRDPRRLWRELGPRRFWGFQVLFLGTLTQFTLAPLLWSFWLVPLGLAHPLAPVLPGPALVALSALFLLGQALDLACAALGARRAGKGRLGLWAP
;
A
#
# COMPACT_ATOMS: atom_id res chain seq x y z
N VAL A 1 -3.58 -7.95 8.84
CA VAL A 1 -4.77 -7.12 9.06
C VAL A 1 -5.19 -6.45 7.77
N LEU A 2 -4.28 -5.75 7.08
CA LEU A 2 -4.62 -4.93 5.91
C LEU A 2 -5.05 -5.78 4.70
N LEU A 3 -4.22 -6.72 4.22
CA LEU A 3 -4.54 -7.53 3.04
C LEU A 3 -5.83 -8.35 3.16
N PRO A 4 -6.09 -9.05 4.30
CA PRO A 4 -7.39 -9.69 4.49
C PRO A 4 -8.57 -8.71 4.49
N GLY A 5 -8.37 -7.47 4.95
CA GLY A 5 -9.36 -6.40 4.87
C GLY A 5 -9.66 -6.01 3.43
N LEU A 6 -8.65 -5.80 2.60
CA LEU A 6 -8.79 -5.49 1.18
C LEU A 6 -9.53 -6.62 0.42
N GLY A 7 -9.20 -7.88 0.73
CA GLY A 7 -9.89 -9.04 0.16
C GLY A 7 -11.37 -9.08 0.51
N ARG A 8 -11.74 -8.84 1.77
CA ARG A 8 -13.16 -8.75 2.21
C ARG A 8 -13.90 -7.61 1.54
N LEU A 9 -13.21 -6.53 1.23
CA LEU A 9 -13.76 -5.42 0.45
C LEU A 9 -13.86 -5.74 -1.05
N GLY A 10 -13.46 -6.92 -1.51
CA GLY A 10 -13.49 -7.32 -2.92
C GLY A 10 -12.59 -6.49 -3.82
N LEU A 11 -11.51 -5.92 -3.27
CA LEU A 11 -10.52 -5.15 -4.02
C LEU A 11 -9.51 -6.08 -4.70
N ALA A 12 -8.85 -5.59 -5.75
CA ALA A 12 -7.72 -6.29 -6.32
C ALA A 12 -6.56 -6.32 -5.31
N LEU A 13 -6.06 -7.53 -5.02
CA LEU A 13 -4.99 -7.69 -4.05
C LEU A 13 -3.63 -7.64 -4.77
N PRO A 14 -2.71 -6.78 -4.34
CA PRO A 14 -1.31 -6.96 -4.67
C PRO A 14 -0.82 -8.20 -3.93
N LEU A 15 -0.19 -9.10 -4.65
CA LEU A 15 0.39 -10.29 -4.03
C LEU A 15 1.67 -9.90 -3.30
N GLY A 16 2.08 -10.70 -2.32
CA GLY A 16 3.39 -10.60 -1.70
C GLY A 16 4.30 -11.70 -2.24
N GLY A 17 5.59 -11.44 -2.39
CA GLY A 17 6.55 -12.34 -3.03
C GLY A 17 6.81 -13.66 -2.29
N THR A 18 6.25 -13.86 -1.10
CA THR A 18 6.45 -15.05 -0.28
C THR A 18 5.14 -15.82 -0.10
N THR A 19 5.24 -17.16 -0.09
CA THR A 19 4.13 -18.07 0.20
C THR A 19 2.93 -17.86 -0.73
N LEU A 20 3.18 -17.86 -2.04
CA LEU A 20 2.15 -17.81 -3.06
C LEU A 20 1.84 -19.21 -3.59
N PHE A 21 0.54 -19.54 -3.63
CA PHE A 21 0.02 -20.73 -4.27
C PHE A 21 -0.82 -20.30 -5.48
N LEU A 22 -0.38 -20.64 -6.66
CA LEU A 22 -1.02 -20.25 -7.91
C LEU A 22 -1.47 -21.47 -8.68
N ARG A 23 -2.67 -21.40 -9.27
CA ARG A 23 -3.08 -22.37 -10.26
C ARG A 23 -2.22 -22.19 -11.51
N ARG A 24 -1.67 -23.28 -12.03
CA ARG A 24 -0.83 -23.25 -13.22
C ARG A 24 -1.50 -22.56 -14.41
N GLU A 25 -2.75 -22.90 -14.66
CA GLU A 25 -3.57 -22.31 -15.71
C GLU A 25 -3.70 -20.78 -15.57
N ALA A 26 -3.86 -20.29 -14.33
CA ALA A 26 -4.00 -18.85 -14.06
C ALA A 26 -2.70 -18.08 -14.34
N ILE A 27 -1.56 -18.63 -13.92
CA ILE A 27 -0.26 -17.98 -14.17
C ILE A 27 0.12 -18.02 -15.66
N GLU A 28 -0.19 -19.12 -16.35
CA GLU A 28 0.03 -19.25 -17.80
C GLU A 28 -0.87 -18.29 -18.59
N ALA A 29 -2.14 -18.12 -18.19
CA ALA A 29 -3.09 -17.21 -18.83
C ALA A 29 -2.65 -15.74 -18.74
N VAL A 30 -1.99 -15.34 -17.67
CA VAL A 30 -1.48 -13.95 -17.50
C VAL A 30 -0.06 -13.77 -18.04
N GLY A 31 0.55 -14.80 -18.62
CA GLY A 31 1.90 -14.73 -19.21
C GLY A 31 3.05 -14.81 -18.19
N GLY A 32 2.80 -15.39 -17.00
CA GLY A 32 3.83 -15.61 -15.99
C GLY A 32 4.26 -14.34 -15.22
N TRP A 33 5.44 -14.39 -14.64
CA TRP A 33 6.06 -13.29 -13.93
C TRP A 33 6.65 -12.25 -14.89
N ASP A 34 6.53 -10.97 -14.55
CA ASP A 34 7.23 -9.91 -15.28
C ASP A 34 8.67 -9.80 -14.74
N ALA A 35 9.64 -10.29 -15.50
CA ALA A 35 11.06 -10.27 -15.13
C ALA A 35 11.66 -8.84 -15.07
N HIS A 36 10.97 -7.85 -15.60
CA HIS A 36 11.44 -6.46 -15.65
C HIS A 36 10.85 -5.58 -14.53
N ASN A 37 9.86 -6.09 -13.80
CA ASN A 37 9.24 -5.38 -12.69
C ASN A 37 9.85 -5.82 -11.36
N VAL A 38 10.23 -4.86 -10.53
CA VAL A 38 10.82 -5.11 -9.20
C VAL A 38 9.78 -5.56 -8.17
N THR A 39 8.50 -5.31 -8.44
CA THR A 39 7.35 -5.77 -7.66
C THR A 39 6.46 -6.62 -8.56
N GLU A 40 7.08 -7.63 -9.14
CA GLU A 40 6.46 -8.58 -10.07
C GLU A 40 5.28 -9.32 -9.44
N ASP A 41 5.32 -9.53 -8.14
CA ASP A 41 4.29 -10.12 -7.32
C ASP A 41 3.04 -9.22 -7.23
N ALA A 42 3.22 -7.95 -6.93
CA ALA A 42 2.12 -6.99 -6.87
C ALA A 42 1.47 -6.78 -8.25
N ASP A 43 2.29 -6.71 -9.31
CA ASP A 43 1.83 -6.64 -10.70
C ASP A 43 1.03 -7.89 -11.10
N LEU A 44 1.55 -9.08 -10.75
CA LEU A 44 0.87 -10.36 -11.03
C LEU A 44 -0.53 -10.39 -10.39
N GLY A 45 -0.67 -9.90 -9.16
CA GLY A 45 -1.97 -9.78 -8.49
C GLY A 45 -2.98 -8.95 -9.27
N ILE A 46 -2.54 -7.84 -9.84
CA ILE A 46 -3.40 -6.97 -10.66
C ILE A 46 -3.73 -7.63 -12.00
N ARG A 47 -2.76 -8.29 -12.67
CA ARG A 47 -3.01 -9.02 -13.93
C ARG A 47 -4.02 -10.15 -13.74
N LEU A 48 -3.91 -10.91 -12.65
CA LEU A 48 -4.89 -11.95 -12.30
C LEU A 48 -6.28 -11.36 -12.09
N ALA A 49 -6.40 -10.26 -11.34
CA ALA A 49 -7.66 -9.58 -11.11
C ALA A 49 -8.31 -9.05 -12.41
N ARG A 50 -7.51 -8.56 -13.36
CA ARG A 50 -7.95 -8.12 -14.70
C ARG A 50 -8.51 -9.26 -15.54
N GLN A 51 -7.99 -10.47 -15.38
CA GLN A 51 -8.47 -11.70 -16.04
C GLN A 51 -9.66 -12.35 -15.28
N GLY A 52 -10.13 -11.73 -14.20
CA GLY A 52 -11.27 -12.23 -13.44
C GLY A 52 -10.92 -13.32 -12.40
N TYR A 53 -9.65 -13.65 -12.22
CA TYR A 53 -9.24 -14.61 -11.20
C TYR A 53 -9.45 -14.01 -9.80
N ALA A 54 -9.95 -14.84 -8.88
CA ALA A 54 -10.06 -14.51 -7.47
C ALA A 54 -8.76 -14.83 -6.74
N THR A 55 -8.33 -13.90 -5.90
CA THR A 55 -7.20 -14.10 -5.00
C THR A 55 -7.70 -14.12 -3.56
N GLU A 56 -7.34 -15.14 -2.81
CA GLU A 56 -7.72 -15.29 -1.40
C GLU A 56 -6.49 -15.29 -0.50
N MET A 57 -6.69 -14.81 0.72
CA MET A 57 -5.66 -14.82 1.75
C MET A 57 -5.81 -16.02 2.65
N VAL A 58 -4.79 -16.86 2.69
CA VAL A 58 -4.72 -17.99 3.63
C VAL A 58 -4.20 -17.47 4.97
N ALA A 59 -4.84 -17.88 6.07
CA ALA A 59 -4.49 -17.46 7.44
C ALA A 59 -3.24 -18.21 7.96
N ILE A 60 -2.15 -18.16 7.19
CA ILE A 60 -0.84 -18.74 7.53
C ILE A 60 0.15 -17.60 7.70
N ALA A 61 0.91 -17.63 8.78
CA ALA A 61 1.98 -16.66 9.02
C ALA A 61 3.29 -17.15 8.42
N THR A 62 3.87 -16.37 7.53
CA THR A 62 5.23 -16.55 7.05
C THR A 62 6.17 -15.71 7.91
N GLN A 63 7.24 -16.33 8.37
CA GLN A 63 8.28 -15.62 9.12
C GLN A 63 9.43 -15.28 8.18
N GLU A 64 9.80 -14.02 8.18
CA GLU A 64 10.89 -13.48 7.36
C GLU A 64 11.85 -12.68 8.22
N GLU A 65 13.11 -12.69 7.85
CA GLU A 65 14.11 -11.83 8.46
C GLU A 65 13.98 -10.41 7.90
N ALA A 66 13.66 -9.45 8.76
CA ALA A 66 13.54 -8.05 8.36
C ALA A 66 14.92 -7.39 8.29
N ASN A 67 15.06 -6.41 7.37
CA ASN A 67 16.23 -5.54 7.36
C ASN A 67 16.30 -4.74 8.65
N CYS A 68 17.28 -5.04 9.49
CA CYS A 68 17.53 -4.35 10.76
C CYS A 68 18.43 -3.10 10.63
N ARG A 69 19.00 -2.87 9.44
CA ARG A 69 19.87 -1.72 9.17
C ARG A 69 19.13 -0.64 8.40
N PRO A 70 19.20 0.65 8.78
CA PRO A 70 18.44 1.72 8.16
C PRO A 70 18.68 1.85 6.65
N TRP A 71 19.94 1.84 6.21
CA TRP A 71 20.26 2.05 4.81
C TRP A 71 19.81 0.94 3.85
N PRO A 72 20.01 -0.36 4.14
CA PRO A 72 19.41 -1.45 3.39
C PRO A 72 17.87 -1.38 3.37
N TRP A 73 17.25 -0.99 4.49
CA TRP A 73 15.80 -0.80 4.58
C TRP A 73 15.32 0.31 3.62
N VAL A 74 15.96 1.48 3.61
CA VAL A 74 15.64 2.59 2.69
C VAL A 74 15.79 2.14 1.23
N ARG A 75 16.89 1.46 0.88
CA ARG A 75 17.08 0.93 -0.48
C ARG A 75 16.00 -0.06 -0.90
N GLN A 76 15.59 -0.94 0.01
CA GLN A 76 14.51 -1.89 -0.26
C GLN A 76 13.18 -1.17 -0.52
N ARG A 77 12.82 -0.19 0.33
CA ARG A 77 11.59 0.60 0.19
C ARG A 77 11.59 1.42 -1.09
N SER A 78 12.70 2.04 -1.45
CA SER A 78 12.85 2.79 -2.71
C SER A 78 12.63 1.90 -3.94
N ARG A 79 13.14 0.66 -3.92
CA ARG A 79 12.88 -0.31 -4.98
C ARG A 79 11.39 -0.65 -5.10
N TRP A 80 10.72 -0.89 -3.97
CA TRP A 80 9.28 -1.20 -3.95
C TRP A 80 8.45 -0.03 -4.48
N LEU A 81 8.77 1.20 -4.08
CA LEU A 81 8.09 2.39 -4.61
C LEU A 81 8.29 2.53 -6.13
N LYS A 82 9.50 2.27 -6.62
CA LYS A 82 9.78 2.24 -8.06
C LYS A 82 8.93 1.17 -8.76
N GLY A 83 8.86 -0.04 -8.21
CA GLY A 83 8.02 -1.11 -8.75
C GLY A 83 6.54 -0.73 -8.77
N TYR A 84 6.03 -0.13 -7.70
CA TYR A 84 4.65 0.38 -7.64
C TYR A 84 4.38 1.46 -8.71
N ALA A 85 5.33 2.37 -8.92
CA ALA A 85 5.21 3.39 -9.96
C ALA A 85 5.16 2.78 -11.36
N ILE A 86 6.01 1.79 -11.64
CA ILE A 86 6.04 1.07 -12.91
C ILE A 86 4.72 0.30 -13.10
N THR A 87 4.29 -0.47 -12.12
CA THR A 87 3.04 -1.22 -12.17
C THR A 87 1.85 -0.29 -12.43
N TRP A 88 1.76 0.81 -11.67
CA TRP A 88 0.70 1.79 -11.88
C TRP A 88 0.72 2.37 -13.29
N ALA A 89 1.88 2.85 -13.75
CA ALA A 89 2.03 3.46 -15.07
C ALA A 89 1.72 2.48 -16.22
N VAL A 90 2.16 1.23 -16.12
CA VAL A 90 1.90 0.19 -17.12
C VAL A 90 0.41 -0.11 -17.22
N HIS A 91 -0.27 -0.31 -16.09
CA HIS A 91 -1.71 -0.58 -16.09
C HIS A 91 -2.54 0.63 -16.51
N MET A 92 -2.08 1.85 -16.23
CA MET A 92 -2.74 3.10 -16.60
C MET A 92 -2.45 3.54 -18.04
N ARG A 93 -1.74 2.77 -18.86
CA ARG A 93 -1.60 3.06 -20.31
C ARG A 93 -2.93 3.06 -21.06
N ASP A 94 -3.86 2.22 -20.61
CA ASP A 94 -5.24 2.21 -21.11
C ASP A 94 -6.21 2.15 -19.91
N PRO A 95 -6.56 3.30 -19.31
CA PRO A 95 -7.42 3.37 -18.13
C PRO A 95 -8.86 2.93 -18.43
N ARG A 96 -9.34 3.10 -19.68
CA ARG A 96 -10.68 2.65 -20.09
C ARG A 96 -10.78 1.14 -20.13
N ARG A 97 -9.74 0.48 -20.63
CA ARG A 97 -9.63 -0.98 -20.63
C ARG A 97 -9.50 -1.50 -19.21
N LEU A 98 -8.61 -0.89 -18.41
CA LEU A 98 -8.43 -1.25 -17.01
C LEU A 98 -9.74 -1.16 -16.22
N TRP A 99 -10.52 -0.08 -16.43
CA TRP A 99 -11.82 0.09 -15.79
C TRP A 99 -12.80 -1.02 -16.16
N ARG A 100 -12.87 -1.39 -17.45
CA ARG A 100 -13.76 -2.46 -17.93
C ARG A 100 -13.38 -3.83 -17.35
N GLU A 101 -12.08 -4.12 -17.26
CA GLU A 101 -11.55 -5.41 -16.78
C GLU A 101 -11.69 -5.54 -15.26
N LEU A 102 -11.38 -4.51 -14.49
CA LEU A 102 -11.45 -4.54 -13.04
C LEU A 102 -12.85 -4.24 -12.47
N GLY A 103 -13.65 -3.46 -13.21
CA GLY A 103 -14.84 -2.84 -12.68
C GLY A 103 -14.55 -1.67 -11.71
N PRO A 104 -15.57 -0.88 -11.34
CA PRO A 104 -15.36 0.38 -10.62
C PRO A 104 -14.68 0.18 -9.26
N ARG A 105 -15.12 -0.81 -8.50
CA ARG A 105 -14.62 -1.05 -7.13
C ARG A 105 -13.14 -1.43 -7.09
N ARG A 106 -12.71 -2.38 -7.93
CA ARG A 106 -11.32 -2.82 -8.00
C ARG A 106 -10.42 -1.76 -8.64
N PHE A 107 -10.94 -1.00 -9.61
CA PHE A 107 -10.23 0.11 -10.22
C PHE A 107 -9.89 1.20 -9.20
N TRP A 108 -10.85 1.65 -8.39
CA TRP A 108 -10.59 2.62 -7.33
C TRP A 108 -9.69 2.05 -6.24
N GLY A 109 -9.86 0.78 -5.88
CA GLY A 109 -8.94 0.08 -4.97
C GLY A 109 -7.50 0.11 -5.48
N PHE A 110 -7.29 -0.13 -6.78
CA PHE A 110 -5.99 -0.03 -7.43
C PHE A 110 -5.42 1.39 -7.35
N GLN A 111 -6.22 2.44 -7.61
CA GLN A 111 -5.76 3.82 -7.48
C GLN A 111 -5.36 4.16 -6.04
N VAL A 112 -6.20 3.84 -5.07
CA VAL A 112 -5.93 4.13 -3.66
C VAL A 112 -4.66 3.42 -3.19
N LEU A 113 -4.46 2.18 -3.60
CA LEU A 113 -3.32 1.39 -3.17
C LEU A 113 -2.01 1.86 -3.80
N PHE A 114 -1.96 1.94 -5.13
CA PHE A 114 -0.71 2.26 -5.84
C PHE A 114 -0.46 3.76 -5.86
N LEU A 115 -1.37 4.55 -6.42
CA LEU A 115 -1.23 6.00 -6.52
C LEU A 115 -1.24 6.66 -5.14
N GLY A 116 -2.10 6.19 -4.23
CA GLY A 116 -2.15 6.68 -2.85
C GLY A 116 -0.82 6.47 -2.13
N THR A 117 -0.22 5.28 -2.24
CA THR A 117 1.11 5.00 -1.68
C THR A 117 2.18 5.92 -2.27
N LEU A 118 2.22 6.05 -3.60
CA LEU A 118 3.18 6.92 -4.28
C LEU A 118 3.03 8.39 -3.84
N THR A 119 1.80 8.88 -3.78
CA THR A 119 1.48 10.24 -3.33
C THR A 119 1.91 10.47 -1.88
N GLN A 120 1.61 9.51 -0.99
CA GLN A 120 1.99 9.59 0.42
C GLN A 120 3.50 9.72 0.58
N PHE A 121 4.29 8.93 -0.13
CA PHE A 121 5.75 9.00 -0.04
C PHE A 121 6.33 10.24 -0.70
N THR A 122 5.79 10.66 -1.86
CA THR A 122 6.25 11.86 -2.56
C THR A 122 5.94 13.13 -1.77
N LEU A 123 4.77 13.20 -1.16
CA LEU A 123 4.34 14.33 -0.36
C LEU A 123 4.68 14.18 1.14
N ALA A 124 5.45 13.17 1.52
CA ALA A 124 5.78 12.91 2.92
C ALA A 124 6.26 14.16 3.70
N PRO A 125 7.21 14.98 3.19
CA PRO A 125 7.65 16.18 3.91
C PRO A 125 6.51 17.16 4.19
N LEU A 126 5.61 17.34 3.21
CA LEU A 126 4.45 18.20 3.34
C LEU A 126 3.41 17.60 4.31
N LEU A 127 3.11 16.30 4.18
CA LEU A 127 2.17 15.62 5.06
C LEU A 127 2.64 15.61 6.51
N TRP A 128 3.92 15.37 6.74
CA TRP A 128 4.49 15.40 8.09
C TRP A 128 4.52 16.81 8.69
N SER A 129 4.54 17.88 7.88
CA SER A 129 4.45 19.26 8.39
C SER A 129 3.11 19.56 9.07
N PHE A 130 2.05 18.78 8.84
CA PHE A 130 0.77 18.94 9.55
C PHE A 130 0.87 18.68 11.06
N TRP A 131 1.95 18.05 11.55
CA TRP A 131 2.25 17.99 12.99
C TRP A 131 2.54 19.36 13.61
N LEU A 132 2.95 20.34 12.82
CA LEU A 132 3.23 21.69 13.31
C LEU A 132 1.96 22.39 13.83
N VAL A 133 0.80 22.11 13.24
CA VAL A 133 -0.47 22.75 13.58
C VAL A 133 -0.90 22.49 15.03
N PRO A 134 -0.99 21.27 15.55
CA PRO A 134 -1.33 21.02 16.95
C PRO A 134 -0.24 21.46 17.93
N LEU A 135 0.99 21.68 17.45
CA LEU A 135 2.09 22.23 18.25
C LEU A 135 2.07 23.76 18.29
N GLY A 136 1.09 24.41 17.62
CA GLY A 136 0.99 25.88 17.56
C GLY A 136 2.08 26.54 16.72
N LEU A 137 2.76 25.77 15.87
CA LEU A 137 3.83 26.27 15.00
C LEU A 137 3.28 26.64 13.61
N ALA A 138 3.98 27.57 12.94
CA ALA A 138 3.59 28.02 11.61
C ALA A 138 3.71 26.87 10.58
N HIS A 139 2.62 26.61 9.85
CA HIS A 139 2.62 25.61 8.80
C HIS A 139 3.08 26.22 7.46
N PRO A 140 3.86 25.51 6.62
CA PRO A 140 4.32 26.04 5.33
C PRO A 140 3.20 26.52 4.39
N LEU A 141 2.00 25.94 4.49
CA LEU A 141 0.83 26.34 3.70
C LEU A 141 0.00 27.45 4.35
N ALA A 142 0.39 27.99 5.51
CA ALA A 142 -0.36 29.06 6.18
C ALA A 142 -0.58 30.32 5.31
N PRO A 143 0.34 30.71 4.42
CA PRO A 143 0.10 31.84 3.52
C PRO A 143 -0.97 31.58 2.45
N VAL A 144 -1.28 30.31 2.16
CA VAL A 144 -2.16 29.90 1.04
C VAL A 144 -3.48 29.35 1.54
N LEU A 145 -3.50 28.73 2.71
CA LEU A 145 -4.68 28.08 3.27
C LEU A 145 -5.21 28.82 4.50
N PRO A 146 -6.55 28.97 4.60
CA PRO A 146 -7.15 29.53 5.81
C PRO A 146 -6.94 28.62 7.01
N GLY A 147 -6.83 29.21 8.21
CA GLY A 147 -6.59 28.48 9.46
C GLY A 147 -7.51 27.29 9.71
N PRO A 148 -8.83 27.40 9.53
CA PRO A 148 -9.74 26.27 9.70
C PRO A 148 -9.44 25.10 8.74
N ALA A 149 -9.02 25.37 7.51
CA ALA A 149 -8.63 24.32 6.56
C ALA A 149 -7.34 23.59 7.00
N LEU A 150 -6.35 24.34 7.51
CA LEU A 150 -5.14 23.75 8.07
C LEU A 150 -5.44 22.85 9.27
N VAL A 151 -6.33 23.27 10.17
CA VAL A 151 -6.76 22.46 11.32
C VAL A 151 -7.48 21.19 10.85
N ALA A 152 -8.39 21.31 9.89
CA ALA A 152 -9.13 20.15 9.36
C ALA A 152 -8.20 19.13 8.67
N LEU A 153 -7.26 19.62 7.85
CA LEU A 153 -6.28 18.74 7.18
C LEU A 153 -5.31 18.10 8.18
N SER A 154 -4.89 18.85 9.21
CA SER A 154 -4.08 18.29 10.29
C SER A 154 -4.83 17.21 11.05
N ALA A 155 -6.09 17.44 11.42
CA ALA A 155 -6.91 16.45 12.10
C ALA A 155 -7.10 15.18 11.25
N LEU A 156 -7.33 15.33 9.94
CA LEU A 156 -7.44 14.21 9.01
C LEU A 156 -6.13 13.42 8.91
N PHE A 157 -5.00 14.11 8.82
CA PHE A 157 -3.68 13.50 8.80
C PHE A 157 -3.40 12.71 10.09
N LEU A 158 -3.65 13.32 11.25
CA LEU A 158 -3.45 12.69 12.55
C LEU A 158 -4.37 11.47 12.75
N LEU A 159 -5.62 11.57 12.28
CA LEU A 159 -6.53 10.41 12.28
C LEU A 159 -5.97 9.27 11.43
N GLY A 160 -5.43 9.56 10.25
CA GLY A 160 -4.76 8.56 9.41
C GLY A 160 -3.60 7.88 10.14
N GLN A 161 -2.72 8.66 10.78
CA GLN A 161 -1.62 8.12 11.58
C GLN A 161 -2.11 7.25 12.75
N ALA A 162 -3.16 7.67 13.44
CA ALA A 162 -3.76 6.90 14.53
C ALA A 162 -4.33 5.55 14.03
N LEU A 163 -4.98 5.55 12.87
CA LEU A 163 -5.48 4.32 12.24
C LEU A 163 -4.35 3.38 11.82
N ASP A 164 -3.26 3.90 11.25
CA ASP A 164 -2.08 3.11 10.89
C ASP A 164 -1.46 2.45 12.12
N LEU A 165 -1.28 3.20 13.20
CA LEU A 165 -0.77 2.68 14.47
C LEU A 165 -1.73 1.63 15.08
N ALA A 166 -3.03 1.87 15.02
CA ALA A 166 -4.03 0.91 15.49
C ALA A 166 -3.99 -0.39 14.68
N CYS A 167 -3.86 -0.31 13.34
CA CYS A 167 -3.69 -1.46 12.46
C CYS A 167 -2.42 -2.24 12.77
N ALA A 168 -1.31 -1.55 12.99
CA ALA A 168 -0.04 -2.17 13.37
C ALA A 168 -0.13 -2.87 14.73
N ALA A 169 -0.72 -2.22 15.73
CA ALA A 169 -0.94 -2.79 17.06
C ALA A 169 -1.84 -4.04 17.02
N LEU A 170 -2.93 -3.98 16.25
CA LEU A 170 -3.82 -5.14 16.03
C LEU A 170 -3.09 -6.28 15.32
N GLY A 171 -2.24 -5.97 14.35
CA GLY A 171 -1.41 -6.94 13.65
C GLY A 171 -0.44 -7.64 14.60
N ALA A 172 0.27 -6.87 15.42
CA ALA A 172 1.21 -7.39 16.41
C ALA A 172 0.51 -8.28 17.46
N ARG A 173 -0.66 -7.87 17.95
CA ARG A 173 -1.46 -8.68 18.89
C ARG A 173 -1.89 -10.00 18.26
N ARG A 174 -2.38 -10.00 17.01
CA ARG A 174 -2.80 -11.22 16.30
C ARG A 174 -1.64 -12.16 15.99
N ALA A 175 -0.44 -11.62 15.81
CA ALA A 175 0.78 -12.39 15.64
C ALA A 175 1.39 -12.92 16.95
N GLY A 176 0.75 -12.72 18.09
CA GLY A 176 1.26 -13.10 19.41
C GLY A 176 2.45 -12.27 19.90
N LYS A 177 2.78 -11.18 19.19
CA LYS A 177 3.93 -10.29 19.46
C LYS A 177 3.53 -8.97 20.13
N GLY A 178 2.42 -8.96 20.88
CA GLY A 178 1.86 -7.75 21.47
C GLY A 178 2.80 -6.97 22.41
N ARG A 179 3.81 -7.63 23.00
CA ARG A 179 4.83 -6.97 23.83
C ARG A 179 5.98 -6.36 23.00
N LEU A 180 6.25 -6.84 21.80
CA LEU A 180 7.31 -6.31 20.93
C LEU A 180 6.88 -5.04 20.18
N GLY A 181 5.57 -4.80 20.00
CA GLY A 181 5.05 -3.59 19.37
C GLY A 181 5.33 -2.29 20.15
N LEU A 182 5.76 -2.40 21.43
CA LEU A 182 6.18 -1.25 22.25
C LEU A 182 7.69 -0.97 22.17
N TRP A 183 8.48 -1.86 21.57
CA TRP A 183 9.94 -1.78 21.53
C TRP A 183 10.54 -1.87 20.13
N ALA A 184 9.72 -1.95 19.10
CA ALA A 184 10.19 -1.86 17.72
C ALA A 184 10.29 -0.39 17.34
N PRO A 185 11.49 0.12 17.02
CA PRO A 185 11.65 1.44 16.44
C PRO A 185 11.02 1.53 15.04
#